data_a7116498585c7e195b1531b23728a0cc
#
_entry.id   a7116498585c7e195b1531b23728a0cc
#
_cell.length_a   1.000
_cell.length_b   1.000
_cell.length_c   1.000
_cell.angle_alpha   90.00
_cell.angle_beta   90.00
_cell.angle_gamma   90.00
#
_symmetry.space_group_name_H-M   'P 1'
#
loop_
_entity.id
_entity.type
_entity.pdbx_description
1 polymer ?
#
loop_
_entity_poly.entity_id
_entity_poly.type
_entity_poly.pdbx_seq_one_letter_code
_entity_poly.pdbx_strand_id
1 'polypeptide(L)'
;DYDGTIVDSAGMIVTGAIEAFRMCGLPDPDPLKVRENIGKTLAVALDAYMPPGYNVTPEQISEAYRSWYAEQGKLGLQNEPLYPGMVELLYNLKKNNWLIGIATNKSRIGLTNGLAKHDLSDIFDITLSTDENIPKPNPAMALRAMKELGVAKDKTFIIGDTINDIGLGVNAGIVSIGVKWGYNSKDLLLSAGANHLVSDANELNILLKNIID
;
A
#
# COMPACT_ATOMS: atom_id res chain seq x y z
N ASP A 1 5.35 -1.39 1.39
CA ASP A 1 4.03 -0.82 1.08
C ASP A 1 3.46 -0.05 2.26
N TYR A 2 2.30 0.67 2.07
CA TYR A 2 1.64 1.46 3.10
C TYR A 2 0.29 0.84 3.51
N ASP A 3 -0.71 0.85 2.59
CA ASP A 3 -2.07 0.34 2.83
C ASP A 3 -2.06 -1.20 2.91
N GLY A 4 -2.53 -1.78 4.03
CA GLY A 4 -2.50 -3.22 4.25
C GLY A 4 -1.18 -3.78 4.80
N THR A 5 -0.13 -2.96 4.83
CA THR A 5 1.17 -3.33 5.36
C THR A 5 1.52 -2.56 6.64
N ILE A 6 1.50 -1.24 6.60
CA ILE A 6 1.75 -0.37 7.77
C ILE A 6 0.45 -0.01 8.46
N VAL A 7 -0.61 0.31 7.70
CA VAL A 7 -1.93 0.70 8.20
C VAL A 7 -3.03 -0.22 7.71
N ASP A 8 -4.05 -0.44 8.53
CA ASP A 8 -5.32 -1.06 8.14
C ASP A 8 -6.27 0.03 7.60
N SER A 9 -6.23 0.23 6.30
CA SER A 9 -7.05 1.22 5.59
C SER A 9 -8.29 0.61 4.91
N ALA A 10 -8.50 -0.72 5.00
CA ALA A 10 -9.56 -1.40 4.26
C ALA A 10 -10.95 -0.82 4.53
N GLY A 11 -11.27 -0.50 5.78
CA GLY A 11 -12.54 0.10 6.16
C GLY A 11 -12.79 1.43 5.46
N MET A 12 -11.80 2.31 5.47
CA MET A 12 -11.88 3.62 4.81
C MET A 12 -11.95 3.50 3.30
N ILE A 13 -11.20 2.58 2.70
CA ILE A 13 -11.21 2.34 1.25
C ILE A 13 -12.59 1.84 0.80
N VAL A 14 -13.17 0.88 1.52
CA VAL A 14 -14.51 0.34 1.21
C VAL A 14 -15.58 1.42 1.35
N THR A 15 -15.59 2.15 2.48
CA THR A 15 -16.56 3.23 2.70
C THR A 15 -16.40 4.33 1.65
N GLY A 16 -15.16 4.72 1.34
CA GLY A 16 -14.88 5.73 0.33
C GLY A 16 -15.35 5.33 -1.08
N ALA A 17 -15.20 4.05 -1.45
CA ALA A 17 -15.72 3.56 -2.72
C ALA A 17 -17.26 3.62 -2.77
N ILE A 18 -17.94 3.19 -1.71
CA ILE A 18 -19.40 3.28 -1.61
C ILE A 18 -19.89 4.72 -1.75
N GLU A 19 -19.29 5.64 -0.99
CA GLU A 19 -19.70 7.05 -1.02
C GLU A 19 -19.38 7.72 -2.37
N ALA A 20 -18.26 7.40 -2.99
CA ALA A 20 -17.93 7.89 -4.32
C ALA A 20 -18.94 7.42 -5.38
N PHE A 21 -19.37 6.17 -5.31
CA PHE A 21 -20.40 5.63 -6.20
C PHE A 21 -21.74 6.36 -6.00
N ARG A 22 -22.17 6.55 -4.76
CA ARG A 22 -23.39 7.31 -4.43
C ARG A 22 -23.33 8.75 -4.95
N MET A 23 -22.20 9.44 -4.76
CA MET A 23 -21.98 10.80 -5.27
C MET A 23 -22.08 10.87 -6.80
N CYS A 24 -21.75 9.79 -7.50
CA CYS A 24 -21.87 9.68 -8.95
C CYS A 24 -23.22 9.11 -9.43
N GLY A 25 -24.19 8.88 -8.53
CA GLY A 25 -25.49 8.30 -8.87
C GLY A 25 -25.44 6.82 -9.28
N LEU A 26 -24.40 6.11 -8.85
CA LEU A 26 -24.22 4.67 -9.10
C LEU A 26 -24.75 3.85 -7.92
N PRO A 27 -25.18 2.59 -8.15
CA PRO A 27 -25.48 1.67 -7.07
C PRO A 27 -24.23 1.36 -6.24
N ASP A 28 -24.42 1.04 -4.96
CA ASP A 28 -23.32 0.67 -4.06
C ASP A 28 -22.52 -0.51 -4.65
N PRO A 29 -21.18 -0.42 -4.67
CA PRO A 29 -20.35 -1.53 -5.10
C PRO A 29 -20.36 -2.65 -4.04
N ASP A 30 -20.13 -3.89 -4.48
CA ASP A 30 -19.93 -5.01 -3.57
C ASP A 30 -18.66 -4.80 -2.71
N PRO A 31 -18.78 -4.72 -1.37
CA PRO A 31 -17.64 -4.52 -0.48
C PRO A 31 -16.54 -5.58 -0.62
N LEU A 32 -16.88 -6.81 -0.99
CA LEU A 32 -15.91 -7.89 -1.20
C LEU A 32 -15.08 -7.58 -2.46
N LYS A 33 -15.73 -7.17 -3.55
CA LYS A 33 -15.03 -6.77 -4.78
C LYS A 33 -14.14 -5.56 -4.56
N VAL A 34 -14.57 -4.58 -3.75
CA VAL A 34 -13.72 -3.44 -3.38
C VAL A 34 -12.46 -3.93 -2.67
N ARG A 35 -12.59 -4.81 -1.66
CA ARG A 35 -11.46 -5.37 -0.91
C ARG A 35 -10.48 -6.15 -1.80
N GLU A 36 -10.98 -6.97 -2.72
CA GLU A 36 -10.17 -7.75 -3.67
C GLU A 36 -9.33 -6.87 -4.62
N ASN A 37 -9.71 -5.61 -4.79
CA ASN A 37 -9.02 -4.67 -5.66
C ASN A 37 -8.13 -3.66 -4.92
N ILE A 38 -8.03 -3.73 -3.59
CA ILE A 38 -7.07 -2.93 -2.82
C ILE A 38 -5.64 -3.29 -3.27
N GLY A 39 -4.77 -2.28 -3.31
CA GLY A 39 -3.40 -2.41 -3.81
C GLY A 39 -3.24 -2.06 -5.29
N LYS A 40 -4.32 -1.93 -6.06
CA LYS A 40 -4.31 -1.33 -7.41
C LYS A 40 -4.33 0.20 -7.32
N THR A 41 -4.06 0.87 -8.44
CA THR A 41 -4.33 2.32 -8.52
C THR A 41 -5.83 2.59 -8.42
N LEU A 42 -6.21 3.74 -7.88
CA LEU A 42 -7.61 4.05 -7.58
C LEU A 42 -8.53 3.89 -8.80
N ALA A 43 -8.17 4.45 -9.96
CA ALA A 43 -8.98 4.36 -11.16
C ALA A 43 -9.16 2.91 -11.64
N VAL A 44 -8.08 2.11 -11.63
CA VAL A 44 -8.12 0.69 -12.02
C VAL A 44 -8.96 -0.14 -11.04
N ALA A 45 -8.89 0.16 -9.75
CA ALA A 45 -9.71 -0.50 -8.74
C ALA A 45 -11.19 -0.19 -8.95
N LEU A 46 -11.54 1.09 -9.11
CA LEU A 46 -12.93 1.54 -9.31
C LEU A 46 -13.54 0.97 -10.59
N ASP A 47 -12.77 0.92 -11.69
CA ASP A 47 -13.21 0.32 -12.96
C ASP A 47 -13.56 -1.18 -12.81
N ALA A 48 -12.80 -1.90 -11.99
CA ALA A 48 -12.96 -3.34 -11.83
C ALA A 48 -14.32 -3.79 -11.25
N TYR A 49 -15.04 -2.90 -10.56
CA TYR A 49 -16.36 -3.17 -9.99
C TYR A 49 -17.43 -2.16 -10.45
N MET A 50 -17.16 -1.43 -11.53
CA MET A 50 -18.11 -0.49 -12.11
C MET A 50 -19.30 -1.23 -12.77
N PRO A 51 -20.56 -0.86 -12.50
CA PRO A 51 -21.70 -1.49 -13.12
C PRO A 51 -21.82 -1.08 -14.58
N PRO A 52 -22.29 -1.97 -15.48
CA PRO A 52 -22.51 -1.63 -16.87
C PRO A 52 -23.71 -0.68 -17.06
N GLY A 53 -23.70 0.09 -18.15
CA GLY A 53 -24.85 0.91 -18.57
C GLY A 53 -24.92 2.32 -17.96
N TYR A 54 -23.90 2.74 -17.22
CA TYR A 54 -23.81 4.10 -16.68
C TYR A 54 -22.82 4.94 -17.51
N ASN A 55 -23.13 6.21 -17.67
CA ASN A 55 -22.27 7.16 -18.38
C ASN A 55 -21.41 7.95 -17.37
N VAL A 56 -20.62 7.22 -16.58
CA VAL A 56 -19.68 7.75 -15.57
C VAL A 56 -18.34 7.11 -15.81
N THR A 57 -17.25 7.90 -15.77
CA THR A 57 -15.89 7.35 -15.98
C THR A 57 -15.21 7.02 -14.65
N PRO A 58 -14.21 6.10 -14.64
CA PRO A 58 -13.41 5.82 -13.45
C PRO A 58 -12.74 7.07 -12.87
N GLU A 59 -12.37 8.04 -13.69
CA GLU A 59 -11.78 9.31 -13.27
C GLU A 59 -12.78 10.17 -12.47
N GLN A 60 -14.04 10.24 -12.91
CA GLN A 60 -15.09 10.97 -12.18
C GLN A 60 -15.35 10.36 -10.81
N ILE A 61 -15.40 9.02 -10.73
CA ILE A 61 -15.54 8.31 -9.45
C ILE A 61 -14.30 8.51 -8.58
N SER A 62 -13.11 8.51 -9.19
CA SER A 62 -11.85 8.78 -8.47
C SER A 62 -11.82 10.18 -7.86
N GLU A 63 -12.36 11.19 -8.56
CA GLU A 63 -12.46 12.55 -8.06
C GLU A 63 -13.45 12.63 -6.88
N ALA A 64 -14.62 12.00 -7.00
CA ALA A 64 -15.58 11.89 -5.92
C ALA A 64 -14.98 11.19 -4.68
N TYR A 65 -14.25 10.08 -4.89
CA TYR A 65 -13.53 9.38 -3.81
C TYR A 65 -12.53 10.29 -3.10
N ARG A 66 -11.66 10.99 -3.87
CA ARG A 66 -10.65 11.89 -3.29
C ARG A 66 -11.30 13.04 -2.52
N SER A 67 -12.39 13.60 -3.06
CA SER A 67 -13.16 14.67 -2.39
C SER A 67 -13.73 14.20 -1.07
N TRP A 68 -14.40 13.05 -1.06
CA TRP A 68 -14.93 12.44 0.16
C TRP A 68 -13.82 12.15 1.18
N TYR A 69 -12.75 11.52 0.74
CA TYR A 69 -11.64 11.14 1.61
C TYR A 69 -10.95 12.37 2.25
N ALA A 70 -10.78 13.45 1.48
CA ALA A 70 -10.24 14.71 1.99
C ALA A 70 -11.17 15.35 3.04
N GLU A 71 -12.48 15.28 2.83
CA GLU A 71 -13.46 15.77 3.80
C GLU A 71 -13.43 14.97 5.12
N GLN A 72 -13.33 13.63 5.04
CA GLN A 72 -13.15 12.81 6.24
C GLN A 72 -11.88 13.20 7.02
N GLY A 73 -10.80 13.56 6.33
CA GLY A 73 -9.58 14.06 6.96
C GLY A 73 -9.79 15.37 7.72
N LYS A 74 -10.49 16.34 7.12
CA LYS A 74 -10.82 17.62 7.78
C LYS A 74 -11.69 17.43 9.01
N LEU A 75 -12.60 16.45 8.97
CA LEU A 75 -13.49 16.12 10.09
C LEU A 75 -12.82 15.24 11.16
N GLY A 76 -11.61 14.76 10.95
CA GLY A 76 -10.92 13.83 11.86
C GLY A 76 -11.55 12.43 11.91
N LEU A 77 -12.32 12.06 10.89
CA LEU A 77 -13.08 10.80 10.81
C LEU A 77 -12.35 9.68 10.06
N GLN A 78 -11.16 9.93 9.53
CA GLN A 78 -10.36 8.88 8.91
C GLN A 78 -9.91 7.88 9.99
N ASN A 79 -10.36 6.63 9.88
CA ASN A 79 -9.96 5.55 10.78
C ASN A 79 -9.09 4.52 10.03
N GLU A 80 -7.79 4.72 10.10
CA GLU A 80 -6.77 3.87 9.48
C GLU A 80 -5.71 3.56 10.54
N PRO A 81 -5.98 2.63 11.48
CA PRO A 81 -5.03 2.32 12.53
C PRO A 81 -3.76 1.67 11.99
N LEU A 82 -2.64 1.90 12.66
CA LEU A 82 -1.41 1.16 12.42
C LEU A 82 -1.59 -0.31 12.82
N TYR A 83 -1.00 -1.22 12.04
CA TYR A 83 -0.94 -2.61 12.48
C TYR A 83 -0.10 -2.76 13.76
N PRO A 84 -0.48 -3.70 14.65
CA PRO A 84 0.23 -3.89 15.93
C PRO A 84 1.74 -4.13 15.74
N GLY A 85 2.56 -3.46 16.54
CA GLY A 85 4.02 -3.59 16.52
C GLY A 85 4.73 -2.85 15.38
N MET A 86 4.00 -2.17 14.50
CA MET A 86 4.59 -1.53 13.32
C MET A 86 5.43 -0.30 13.70
N VAL A 87 5.00 0.49 14.66
CA VAL A 87 5.76 1.65 15.17
C VAL A 87 7.10 1.19 15.74
N GLU A 88 7.07 0.21 16.62
CA GLU A 88 8.28 -0.35 17.26
C GLU A 88 9.23 -0.95 16.23
N LEU A 89 8.69 -1.65 15.23
CA LEU A 89 9.50 -2.21 14.15
C LEU A 89 10.22 -1.11 13.37
N LEU A 90 9.51 -0.08 12.91
CA LEU A 90 10.07 1.00 12.11
C LEU A 90 11.18 1.75 12.88
N TYR A 91 10.93 2.12 14.14
CA TYR A 91 11.95 2.75 14.97
C TYR A 91 13.15 1.84 15.25
N ASN A 92 12.93 0.53 15.41
CA ASN A 92 13.99 -0.45 15.61
C ASN A 92 14.88 -0.56 14.37
N LEU A 93 14.29 -0.58 13.18
CA LEU A 93 15.02 -0.57 11.91
C LEU A 93 15.88 0.69 11.79
N LYS A 94 15.31 1.87 12.04
CA LYS A 94 16.09 3.14 12.01
C LYS A 94 17.24 3.15 13.01
N LYS A 95 17.01 2.69 14.25
CA LYS A 95 18.04 2.58 15.29
C LYS A 95 19.20 1.67 14.86
N ASN A 96 18.93 0.67 14.01
CA ASN A 96 19.93 -0.25 13.47
C ASN A 96 20.45 0.18 12.08
N ASN A 97 20.31 1.47 11.74
CA ASN A 97 20.82 2.10 10.50
C ASN A 97 20.25 1.51 9.20
N TRP A 98 19.05 0.95 9.25
CA TRP A 98 18.35 0.58 8.03
C TRP A 98 17.86 1.83 7.29
N LEU A 99 17.98 1.80 5.97
CA LEU A 99 17.30 2.74 5.11
C LEU A 99 15.88 2.20 4.84
N ILE A 100 14.88 3.03 5.08
CA ILE A 100 13.47 2.62 4.98
C ILE A 100 12.79 3.49 3.93
N GLY A 101 12.19 2.83 2.93
CA GLY A 101 11.41 3.50 1.90
C GLY A 101 9.96 3.05 1.85
N ILE A 102 9.09 3.88 1.27
CA ILE A 102 7.73 3.50 0.88
C ILE A 102 7.62 3.46 -0.64
N ALA A 103 7.04 2.37 -1.16
CA ALA A 103 6.59 2.23 -2.54
C ALA A 103 5.09 1.86 -2.51
N THR A 104 4.21 2.79 -2.94
CA THR A 104 2.75 2.60 -2.81
C THR A 104 1.98 3.03 -4.05
N ASN A 105 0.87 2.34 -4.32
CA ASN A 105 -0.11 2.75 -5.33
C ASN A 105 -1.11 3.80 -4.81
N LYS A 106 -0.95 4.27 -3.56
CA LYS A 106 -1.67 5.42 -3.01
C LYS A 106 -1.20 6.73 -3.65
N SER A 107 -2.07 7.73 -3.73
CA SER A 107 -1.70 9.06 -4.19
C SER A 107 -0.72 9.76 -3.24
N ARG A 108 0.05 10.73 -3.77
CA ARG A 108 0.99 11.51 -2.96
C ARG A 108 0.30 12.20 -1.77
N ILE A 109 -0.82 12.86 -2.03
CA ILE A 109 -1.59 13.55 -0.99
C ILE A 109 -2.08 12.56 0.08
N GLY A 110 -2.62 11.40 -0.33
CA GLY A 110 -3.09 10.37 0.59
C GLY A 110 -1.97 9.81 1.46
N LEU A 111 -0.79 9.54 0.87
CA LEU A 111 0.38 9.07 1.61
C LEU A 111 0.88 10.14 2.60
N THR A 112 1.07 11.37 2.15
CA THR A 112 1.58 12.47 2.99
C THR A 112 0.68 12.70 4.20
N ASN A 113 -0.63 12.77 4.00
CA ASN A 113 -1.60 12.94 5.09
C ASN A 113 -1.60 11.74 6.06
N GLY A 114 -1.52 10.52 5.51
CA GLY A 114 -1.47 9.32 6.34
C GLY A 114 -0.21 9.25 7.22
N LEU A 115 0.96 9.59 6.66
CA LEU A 115 2.20 9.65 7.42
C LEU A 115 2.17 10.72 8.51
N ALA A 116 1.67 11.92 8.19
CA ALA A 116 1.52 13.01 9.15
C ALA A 116 0.58 12.65 10.31
N LYS A 117 -0.54 11.98 10.00
CA LYS A 117 -1.52 11.53 10.99
C LYS A 117 -0.93 10.58 12.04
N HIS A 118 0.05 9.77 11.66
CA HIS A 118 0.68 8.77 12.52
C HIS A 118 2.05 9.19 13.04
N ASP A 119 2.46 10.45 12.87
CA ASP A 119 3.78 10.96 13.25
C ASP A 119 4.95 10.16 12.63
N LEU A 120 4.75 9.66 11.39
CA LEU A 120 5.73 8.84 10.67
C LEU A 120 6.42 9.59 9.52
N SER A 121 6.20 10.89 9.36
CA SER A 121 6.72 11.67 8.21
C SER A 121 8.24 11.62 8.09
N ASP A 122 8.97 11.62 9.19
CA ASP A 122 10.43 11.70 9.22
C ASP A 122 11.13 10.34 9.33
N ILE A 123 10.36 9.24 9.36
CA ILE A 123 10.95 7.91 9.56
C ILE A 123 11.49 7.30 8.27
N PHE A 124 10.97 7.74 7.12
CA PHE A 124 11.28 7.18 5.81
C PHE A 124 12.33 8.01 5.07
N ASP A 125 13.38 7.35 4.59
CA ASP A 125 14.45 7.96 3.82
C ASP A 125 13.99 8.33 2.38
N ILE A 126 12.99 7.62 1.87
CA ILE A 126 12.34 7.89 0.58
C ILE A 126 10.87 7.47 0.61
N THR A 127 10.01 8.23 -0.05
CA THR A 127 8.60 7.86 -0.24
C THR A 127 8.22 8.01 -1.71
N LEU A 128 7.72 6.94 -2.32
CA LEU A 128 7.38 6.86 -3.73
C LEU A 128 5.90 6.50 -3.88
N SER A 129 5.15 7.38 -4.55
CA SER A 129 3.74 7.22 -4.83
C SER A 129 3.47 6.98 -6.30
N THR A 130 2.26 6.54 -6.63
CA THR A 130 1.84 6.32 -8.01
C THR A 130 1.73 7.62 -8.82
N ASP A 131 1.64 8.80 -8.16
CA ASP A 131 1.52 10.08 -8.87
C ASP A 131 2.81 10.48 -9.60
N GLU A 132 3.96 9.98 -9.14
CA GLU A 132 5.28 10.31 -9.71
C GLU A 132 6.00 9.10 -10.31
N ASN A 133 5.40 7.92 -10.25
CA ASN A 133 6.04 6.68 -10.66
C ASN A 133 5.08 5.77 -11.40
N ILE A 134 5.62 4.84 -12.19
CA ILE A 134 4.83 3.75 -12.76
C ILE A 134 4.34 2.85 -11.61
N PRO A 135 3.03 2.53 -11.56
CA PRO A 135 2.44 1.77 -10.46
C PRO A 135 3.04 0.36 -10.30
N LYS A 136 3.01 -0.16 -9.07
CA LYS A 136 3.25 -1.59 -8.82
C LYS A 136 2.24 -2.43 -9.62
N PRO A 137 2.61 -3.58 -10.19
CA PRO A 137 3.83 -4.35 -9.97
C PRO A 137 5.05 -3.96 -10.83
N ASN A 138 5.04 -2.80 -11.50
CA ASN A 138 6.22 -2.32 -12.23
C ASN A 138 7.39 -2.08 -11.25
N PRO A 139 8.64 -2.46 -11.58
CA PRO A 139 9.77 -2.33 -10.68
C PRO A 139 10.29 -0.89 -10.51
N ALA A 140 9.73 0.09 -11.21
CA ALA A 140 10.25 1.46 -11.27
C ALA A 140 10.48 2.09 -9.89
N MET A 141 9.54 1.92 -8.95
CA MET A 141 9.67 2.47 -7.59
C MET A 141 10.85 1.83 -6.84
N ALA A 142 11.00 0.50 -6.90
CA ALA A 142 12.13 -0.18 -6.24
C ALA A 142 13.47 0.21 -6.86
N LEU A 143 13.57 0.24 -8.20
CA LEU A 143 14.79 0.64 -8.91
C LEU A 143 15.17 2.09 -8.61
N ARG A 144 14.19 2.98 -8.52
CA ARG A 144 14.39 4.38 -8.13
C ARG A 144 14.87 4.50 -6.69
N ALA A 145 14.23 3.80 -5.74
CA ALA A 145 14.67 3.80 -4.34
C ALA A 145 16.11 3.32 -4.18
N MET A 146 16.47 2.19 -4.80
CA MET A 146 17.83 1.66 -4.78
C MET A 146 18.86 2.66 -5.34
N LYS A 147 18.52 3.32 -6.45
CA LYS A 147 19.39 4.33 -7.08
C LYS A 147 19.59 5.55 -6.19
N GLU A 148 18.50 6.11 -5.65
CA GLU A 148 18.56 7.36 -4.86
C GLU A 148 19.22 7.12 -3.50
N LEU A 149 19.02 5.93 -2.89
CA LEU A 149 19.63 5.57 -1.61
C LEU A 149 21.00 4.89 -1.74
N GLY A 150 21.46 4.59 -2.95
CA GLY A 150 22.76 3.96 -3.19
C GLY A 150 22.85 2.52 -2.68
N VAL A 151 21.76 1.76 -2.70
CA VAL A 151 21.69 0.39 -2.16
C VAL A 151 21.65 -0.65 -3.28
N ALA A 152 22.39 -1.74 -3.13
CA ALA A 152 22.41 -2.85 -4.07
C ALA A 152 21.17 -3.77 -3.94
N LYS A 153 20.85 -4.52 -5.00
CA LYS A 153 19.69 -5.41 -5.06
C LYS A 153 19.68 -6.48 -3.98
N ASP A 154 20.82 -7.09 -3.73
CA ASP A 154 21.02 -8.15 -2.73
C ASP A 154 20.90 -7.65 -1.28
N LYS A 155 20.83 -6.33 -1.09
CA LYS A 155 20.61 -5.65 0.20
C LYS A 155 19.25 -4.95 0.26
N THR A 156 18.36 -5.23 -0.69
CA THR A 156 17.06 -4.57 -0.81
C THR A 156 15.93 -5.58 -0.71
N PHE A 157 14.90 -5.21 0.05
CA PHE A 157 13.71 -6.02 0.28
C PHE A 157 12.46 -5.20 -0.03
N ILE A 158 11.43 -5.83 -0.59
CA ILE A 158 10.07 -5.29 -0.60
C ILE A 158 9.21 -6.05 0.41
N ILE A 159 8.45 -5.32 1.19
CA ILE A 159 7.51 -5.86 2.16
C ILE A 159 6.12 -5.35 1.80
N GLY A 160 5.19 -6.26 1.62
CA GLY A 160 3.83 -5.90 1.22
C GLY A 160 2.83 -7.03 1.36
N ASP A 161 1.57 -6.70 1.25
CA ASP A 161 0.45 -7.61 1.49
C ASP A 161 -0.32 -7.98 0.22
N THR A 162 0.08 -7.43 -0.95
CA THR A 162 -0.58 -7.72 -2.22
C THR A 162 0.35 -8.34 -3.25
N ILE A 163 -0.27 -9.00 -4.26
CA ILE A 163 0.45 -9.52 -5.43
C ILE A 163 1.19 -8.41 -6.19
N ASN A 164 0.76 -7.14 -6.07
CA ASN A 164 1.44 -6.01 -6.71
C ASN A 164 2.78 -5.70 -6.02
N ASP A 165 2.87 -5.86 -4.70
CA ASP A 165 4.10 -5.70 -3.94
C ASP A 165 5.10 -6.79 -4.27
N ILE A 166 4.61 -8.03 -4.23
CA ILE A 166 5.43 -9.21 -4.56
C ILE A 166 5.92 -9.11 -6.01
N GLY A 167 5.02 -8.76 -6.93
CA GLY A 167 5.36 -8.57 -8.35
C GLY A 167 6.39 -7.46 -8.57
N LEU A 168 6.33 -6.35 -7.83
CA LEU A 168 7.37 -5.31 -7.88
C LEU A 168 8.74 -5.90 -7.50
N GLY A 169 8.80 -6.68 -6.42
CA GLY A 169 10.05 -7.31 -5.99
C GLY A 169 10.60 -8.31 -7.00
N VAL A 170 9.74 -9.21 -7.50
CA VAL A 170 10.11 -10.18 -8.55
C VAL A 170 10.63 -9.46 -9.80
N ASN A 171 9.92 -8.43 -10.27
CA ASN A 171 10.31 -7.67 -11.46
C ASN A 171 11.57 -6.82 -11.26
N ALA A 172 11.85 -6.37 -10.04
CA ALA A 172 13.08 -5.66 -9.68
C ALA A 172 14.27 -6.61 -9.44
N GLY A 173 14.01 -7.90 -9.23
CA GLY A 173 15.00 -8.90 -8.84
C GLY A 173 15.52 -8.69 -7.42
N ILE A 174 14.64 -8.30 -6.49
CA ILE A 174 14.90 -8.15 -5.05
C ILE A 174 14.06 -9.14 -4.25
N VAL A 175 14.42 -9.38 -2.98
CA VAL A 175 13.67 -10.27 -2.10
C VAL A 175 12.31 -9.68 -1.77
N SER A 176 11.26 -10.50 -1.91
CA SER A 176 9.87 -10.15 -1.61
C SER A 176 9.40 -10.86 -0.35
N ILE A 177 8.92 -10.08 0.63
CA ILE A 177 8.38 -10.57 1.89
C ILE A 177 6.90 -10.24 1.94
N GLY A 178 6.05 -11.28 1.89
CA GLY A 178 4.60 -11.13 2.02
C GLY A 178 4.17 -11.08 3.48
N VAL A 179 3.30 -10.13 3.81
CA VAL A 179 2.69 -10.03 5.14
C VAL A 179 1.28 -10.63 5.14
N LYS A 180 0.97 -11.49 6.14
CA LYS A 180 -0.30 -12.25 6.19
C LYS A 180 -1.44 -11.51 6.89
N TRP A 181 -1.19 -10.34 7.44
CA TRP A 181 -2.22 -9.53 8.12
C TRP A 181 -2.96 -8.56 7.18
N GLY A 182 -2.50 -8.43 5.93
CA GLY A 182 -3.10 -7.55 4.94
C GLY A 182 -4.22 -8.20 4.11
N TYR A 183 -4.32 -7.82 2.83
CA TYR A 183 -5.53 -8.06 2.02
C TYR A 183 -5.48 -9.33 1.17
N ASN A 184 -4.31 -9.73 0.68
CA ASN A 184 -4.21 -10.94 -0.12
C ASN A 184 -3.91 -12.18 0.75
N SER A 185 -4.46 -13.34 0.35
CA SER A 185 -4.19 -14.59 1.03
C SER A 185 -2.74 -15.04 0.85
N LYS A 186 -2.24 -15.86 1.79
CA LYS A 186 -0.90 -16.46 1.71
C LYS A 186 -0.66 -17.17 0.38
N ASP A 187 -1.68 -17.84 -0.16
CA ASP A 187 -1.55 -18.64 -1.38
C ASP A 187 -1.38 -17.75 -2.60
N LEU A 188 -2.06 -16.59 -2.64
CA LEU A 188 -1.86 -15.58 -3.67
C LEU A 188 -0.46 -14.97 -3.60
N LEU A 189 0.02 -14.62 -2.41
CA LEU A 189 1.36 -14.06 -2.22
C LEU A 189 2.45 -15.05 -2.65
N LEU A 190 2.33 -16.32 -2.27
CA LEU A 190 3.25 -17.38 -2.71
C LEU A 190 3.21 -17.59 -4.22
N SER A 191 2.01 -17.65 -4.81
CA SER A 191 1.84 -17.80 -6.27
C SER A 191 2.41 -16.62 -7.05
N ALA A 192 2.42 -15.42 -6.45
CA ALA A 192 3.04 -14.23 -7.04
C ALA A 192 4.58 -14.21 -6.93
N GLY A 193 5.18 -15.13 -6.16
CA GLY A 193 6.62 -15.28 -6.03
C GLY A 193 7.22 -14.72 -4.73
N ALA A 194 6.44 -14.59 -3.64
CA ALA A 194 6.98 -14.20 -2.34
C ALA A 194 8.05 -15.17 -1.87
N ASN A 195 9.23 -14.66 -1.51
CA ASN A 195 10.33 -15.44 -1.00
C ASN A 195 10.10 -15.87 0.46
N HIS A 196 9.45 -15.00 1.23
CA HIS A 196 9.12 -15.23 2.62
C HIS A 196 7.70 -14.75 2.93
N LEU A 197 7.08 -15.36 3.94
CA LEU A 197 5.82 -14.90 4.52
C LEU A 197 6.00 -14.72 6.02
N VAL A 198 5.42 -13.64 6.56
CA VAL A 198 5.43 -13.34 7.99
C VAL A 198 4.00 -13.08 8.49
N SER A 199 3.74 -13.38 9.76
CA SER A 199 2.41 -13.30 10.37
C SER A 199 2.17 -12.04 11.18
N ASP A 200 3.25 -11.41 11.65
CA ASP A 200 3.22 -10.19 12.47
C ASP A 200 4.54 -9.41 12.38
N ALA A 201 4.56 -8.21 12.96
CA ALA A 201 5.73 -7.33 12.94
C ALA A 201 6.94 -7.91 13.68
N ASN A 202 6.72 -8.77 14.68
CA ASN A 202 7.81 -9.42 15.41
C ASN A 202 8.50 -10.49 14.55
N GLU A 203 7.72 -11.33 13.86
CA GLU A 203 8.26 -12.31 12.91
C GLU A 203 9.02 -11.62 11.77
N LEU A 204 8.49 -10.48 11.28
CA LEU A 204 9.20 -9.65 10.28
C LEU A 204 10.53 -9.13 10.82
N ASN A 205 10.57 -8.60 12.04
CA ASN A 205 11.80 -8.11 12.66
C ASN A 205 12.86 -9.21 12.84
N ILE A 206 12.45 -10.41 13.23
CA ILE A 206 13.33 -11.57 13.36
C ILE A 206 13.88 -11.99 11.99
N LEU A 207 13.01 -12.08 10.99
CA LEU A 207 13.40 -12.45 9.62
C LEU A 207 14.43 -11.46 9.06
N LEU A 208 14.19 -10.15 9.19
CA LEU A 208 15.08 -9.11 8.67
C LEU A 208 16.47 -9.16 9.33
N LYS A 209 16.57 -9.49 10.61
CA LYS A 209 17.86 -9.67 11.28
C LYS A 209 18.63 -10.86 10.73
N ASN A 210 17.95 -11.98 10.48
CA ASN A 210 18.58 -13.22 10.04
C ASN A 210 18.99 -13.21 8.55
N ILE A 211 18.42 -12.36 7.73
CA ILE A 211 18.75 -12.27 6.29
C ILE A 211 20.07 -11.50 6.07
N ILE A 212 20.51 -10.68 7.04
CA ILE A 212 21.69 -9.82 6.88
C ILE A 212 22.96 -10.50 7.40
N ASP A 213 22.83 -11.42 8.36
CA ASP A 213 23.93 -12.21 8.87
C ASP A 213 24.35 -13.28 7.83
#